data_4f46a52038813d65bbce2bbe6a071316
#
_entry.id   4f46a52038813d65bbce2bbe6a071316
#
_cell.length_a   1.000
_cell.length_b   1.000
_cell.length_c   1.000
_cell.angle_alpha   90.00
_cell.angle_beta   90.00
_cell.angle_gamma   90.00
#
_symmetry.space_group_name_H-M   'P 1'
#
loop_
_entity.id
_entity.type
_entity.pdbx_description
1 polymer ?
#
loop_
_entity_poly.entity_id
_entity_poly.type
_entity_poly.pdbx_seq_one_letter_code
_entity_poly.pdbx_strand_id
1 'polypeptide(L)'
;GVNQGIRNASGMYFKVVDSDDWLDAEALQKVMQTLRGFAAMEQPVDLLMCNYVYEHVVDNTHHTVSYKSILPQDRVFAWDEIGHFPPSQNILMHTVIYRTQILRDSGLELPKHTFYVDNVFVYQPLPLCQRLYYMDIDLYRYFIGRDDQSVNESVMVKRVDQQLRVTKIMIDAVDLYALPESQKKLRAYMFNYLSMICLLYTSPSPRDRSV
;
A
#
# COMPACT_ATOMS: atom_id res chain seq x y z
N GLY A 1 -10.88 -13.94 3.85
CA GLY A 1 -10.28 -12.71 3.35
C GLY A 1 -9.35 -12.06 4.38
N VAL A 2 -8.83 -10.87 4.07
CA VAL A 2 -7.77 -10.17 4.83
C VAL A 2 -8.13 -9.97 6.31
N ASN A 3 -9.37 -9.58 6.65
CA ASN A 3 -9.79 -9.42 8.05
C ASN A 3 -9.59 -10.69 8.88
N GLN A 4 -9.92 -11.85 8.33
CA GLN A 4 -9.72 -13.14 9.00
C GLN A 4 -8.22 -13.47 9.14
N GLY A 5 -7.44 -13.13 8.11
CA GLY A 5 -5.99 -13.26 8.15
C GLY A 5 -5.40 -12.47 9.33
N ILE A 6 -5.77 -11.20 9.47
CA ILE A 6 -5.27 -10.35 10.57
C ILE A 6 -5.69 -10.88 11.94
N ARG A 7 -6.93 -11.34 12.09
CA ARG A 7 -7.44 -11.87 13.37
C ARG A 7 -6.72 -13.14 13.81
N ASN A 8 -6.42 -14.03 12.87
CA ASN A 8 -5.84 -15.34 13.13
C ASN A 8 -4.31 -15.39 12.98
N ALA A 9 -3.68 -14.32 12.52
CA ALA A 9 -2.24 -14.28 12.35
C ALA A 9 -1.51 -14.45 13.68
N SER A 10 -0.60 -15.40 13.76
CA SER A 10 0.33 -15.60 14.88
C SER A 10 1.71 -15.01 14.63
N GLY A 11 2.02 -14.66 13.35
CA GLY A 11 3.28 -14.07 12.97
C GLY A 11 3.37 -12.59 13.39
N MET A 12 4.58 -12.16 13.71
CA MET A 12 4.87 -10.79 14.12
C MET A 12 4.67 -9.77 12.98
N TYR A 13 4.85 -10.19 11.74
CA TYR A 13 4.67 -9.38 10.54
C TYR A 13 3.64 -10.00 9.61
N PHE A 14 2.91 -9.15 8.91
CA PHE A 14 1.78 -9.52 8.06
C PHE A 14 1.95 -8.96 6.65
N LYS A 15 1.80 -9.82 5.65
CA LYS A 15 1.81 -9.45 4.24
C LYS A 15 0.58 -10.04 3.54
N VAL A 16 -0.07 -9.24 2.70
CA VAL A 16 -1.09 -9.73 1.77
C VAL A 16 -0.41 -10.06 0.44
N VAL A 17 -0.77 -11.22 -0.11
CA VAL A 17 -0.41 -11.62 -1.47
C VAL A 17 -1.68 -12.08 -2.16
N ASP A 18 -2.02 -11.49 -3.29
CA ASP A 18 -3.19 -11.87 -4.07
C ASP A 18 -2.98 -13.21 -4.75
N SER A 19 -4.07 -13.91 -5.06
CA SER A 19 -4.03 -15.31 -5.51
C SER A 19 -3.42 -15.50 -6.90
N ASP A 20 -3.35 -14.45 -7.69
CA ASP A 20 -2.76 -14.41 -9.04
C ASP A 20 -1.34 -13.82 -9.08
N ASP A 21 -0.86 -13.34 -7.93
CA ASP A 21 0.45 -12.74 -7.75
C ASP A 21 1.43 -13.69 -7.04
N TRP A 22 2.72 -13.32 -7.00
CA TRP A 22 3.72 -14.09 -6.27
C TRP A 22 4.82 -13.21 -5.65
N LEU A 23 5.62 -13.82 -4.79
CA LEU A 23 6.81 -13.20 -4.24
C LEU A 23 8.06 -13.83 -4.87
N ASP A 24 9.04 -12.99 -5.19
CA ASP A 24 10.35 -13.48 -5.63
C ASP A 24 11.04 -14.24 -4.50
N ALA A 25 11.47 -15.47 -4.77
CA ALA A 25 11.98 -16.36 -3.74
C ALA A 25 13.29 -15.90 -3.11
N GLU A 26 14.20 -15.35 -3.92
CA GLU A 26 15.49 -14.84 -3.42
C GLU A 26 15.29 -13.56 -2.61
N ALA A 27 14.46 -12.64 -3.11
CA ALA A 27 14.09 -11.43 -2.41
C ALA A 27 13.40 -11.76 -1.07
N LEU A 28 12.50 -12.74 -1.06
CA LEU A 28 11.81 -13.19 0.14
C LEU A 28 12.79 -13.70 1.22
N GLN A 29 13.82 -14.45 0.83
CA GLN A 29 14.84 -14.91 1.78
C GLN A 29 15.55 -13.74 2.47
N LYS A 30 15.93 -12.71 1.71
CA LYS A 30 16.58 -11.50 2.25
C LYS A 30 15.63 -10.74 3.18
N VAL A 31 14.38 -10.58 2.77
CA VAL A 31 13.33 -9.94 3.58
C VAL A 31 13.11 -10.71 4.89
N MET A 32 13.04 -12.03 4.85
CA MET A 32 12.86 -12.85 6.05
C MET A 32 14.04 -12.73 7.03
N GLN A 33 15.26 -12.61 6.55
CA GLN A 33 16.42 -12.33 7.40
C GLN A 33 16.30 -10.97 8.10
N THR A 34 15.88 -9.94 7.37
CA THR A 34 15.65 -8.59 7.91
C THR A 34 14.54 -8.61 8.95
N LEU A 35 13.42 -9.28 8.70
CA LEU A 35 12.29 -9.40 9.65
C LEU A 35 12.71 -10.12 10.94
N ARG A 36 13.55 -11.15 10.85
CA ARG A 36 14.11 -11.83 12.04
C ARG A 36 14.96 -10.88 12.86
N GLY A 37 15.75 -10.01 12.20
CA GLY A 37 16.49 -8.95 12.90
C GLY A 37 15.57 -7.97 13.63
N PHE A 38 14.44 -7.60 13.04
CA PHE A 38 13.45 -6.74 13.71
C PHE A 38 12.85 -7.39 14.95
N ALA A 39 12.58 -8.69 14.90
CA ALA A 39 12.02 -9.42 16.04
C ALA A 39 12.97 -9.46 17.26
N ALA A 40 14.27 -9.28 17.05
CA ALA A 40 15.28 -9.20 18.10
C ALA A 40 15.49 -7.80 18.67
N MET A 41 14.88 -6.76 18.06
CA MET A 41 14.97 -5.38 18.54
C MET A 41 14.08 -5.16 19.77
N GLU A 42 14.53 -4.30 20.70
CA GLU A 42 13.71 -3.85 21.83
C GLU A 42 12.45 -3.11 21.33
N GLN A 43 12.61 -2.28 20.32
CA GLN A 43 11.50 -1.63 19.62
C GLN A 43 11.49 -2.06 18.15
N PRO A 44 10.66 -3.05 17.78
CA PRO A 44 10.61 -3.57 16.44
C PRO A 44 10.14 -2.53 15.41
N VAL A 45 10.53 -2.71 14.15
CA VAL A 45 10.02 -1.91 13.03
C VAL A 45 8.50 -2.16 12.87
N ASP A 46 7.76 -1.10 12.62
CA ASP A 46 6.29 -1.14 12.44
C ASP A 46 5.89 -1.44 11.00
N LEU A 47 6.65 -0.92 10.04
CA LEU A 47 6.38 -1.05 8.61
C LEU A 47 7.68 -1.24 7.84
N LEU A 48 7.80 -2.37 7.16
CA LEU A 48 8.81 -2.62 6.14
C LEU A 48 8.19 -2.40 4.76
N MET A 49 8.87 -1.64 3.92
CA MET A 49 8.49 -1.40 2.53
C MET A 49 9.51 -2.00 1.57
N CYS A 50 9.02 -2.61 0.49
CA CYS A 50 9.82 -3.16 -0.59
C CYS A 50 9.26 -2.70 -1.94
N ASN A 51 10.03 -2.86 -3.00
CA ASN A 51 9.56 -2.63 -4.36
C ASN A 51 8.55 -3.69 -4.80
N TYR A 52 7.80 -3.35 -5.85
CA TYR A 52 7.01 -4.32 -6.59
C TYR A 52 7.25 -4.18 -8.10
N VAL A 53 6.93 -5.21 -8.84
CA VAL A 53 7.15 -5.31 -10.29
C VAL A 53 5.85 -5.64 -10.99
N TYR A 54 5.48 -4.85 -11.98
CA TYR A 54 4.43 -5.20 -12.93
C TYR A 54 4.98 -6.23 -13.92
N GLU A 55 4.39 -7.43 -13.92
CA GLU A 55 4.75 -8.53 -14.81
C GLU A 55 3.74 -8.63 -15.95
N HIS A 56 4.09 -8.11 -17.11
CA HIS A 56 3.30 -8.21 -18.34
C HIS A 56 3.62 -9.52 -19.05
N VAL A 57 2.91 -10.58 -18.70
CA VAL A 57 3.22 -11.94 -19.16
C VAL A 57 3.01 -12.10 -20.67
N VAL A 58 2.07 -11.36 -21.27
CA VAL A 58 1.79 -11.43 -22.71
C VAL A 58 2.98 -10.97 -23.56
N ASP A 59 3.61 -9.88 -23.16
CA ASP A 59 4.72 -9.26 -23.90
C ASP A 59 6.08 -9.65 -23.30
N ASN A 60 6.09 -10.42 -22.22
CA ASN A 60 7.28 -10.77 -21.45
C ASN A 60 8.10 -9.53 -21.04
N THR A 61 7.41 -8.47 -20.64
CA THR A 61 8.01 -7.23 -20.13
C THR A 61 7.69 -7.03 -18.65
N HIS A 62 8.53 -6.29 -17.95
CA HIS A 62 8.35 -5.98 -16.54
C HIS A 62 8.75 -4.54 -16.26
N HIS A 63 8.04 -3.94 -15.32
CA HIS A 63 8.29 -2.58 -14.86
C HIS A 63 8.35 -2.55 -13.33
N THR A 64 9.53 -2.18 -12.81
CA THR A 64 9.75 -2.06 -11.37
C THR A 64 9.31 -0.70 -10.86
N VAL A 65 8.57 -0.70 -9.76
CA VAL A 65 8.29 0.49 -8.96
C VAL A 65 9.19 0.47 -7.72
N SER A 66 10.18 1.36 -7.70
CA SER A 66 11.17 1.50 -6.64
C SER A 66 10.99 2.82 -5.89
N TYR A 67 11.26 2.80 -4.58
CA TYR A 67 11.15 3.98 -3.70
C TYR A 67 12.52 4.52 -3.25
N LYS A 68 13.61 4.08 -3.88
CA LYS A 68 14.99 4.43 -3.49
C LYS A 68 15.31 5.92 -3.53
N SER A 69 14.60 6.70 -4.36
CA SER A 69 14.74 8.15 -4.43
C SER A 69 13.89 8.92 -3.41
N ILE A 70 13.02 8.22 -2.67
CA ILE A 70 12.03 8.80 -1.75
C ILE A 70 12.30 8.42 -0.32
N LEU A 71 12.70 7.16 -0.08
CA LEU A 71 12.85 6.57 1.25
C LEU A 71 14.31 6.28 1.57
N PRO A 72 14.76 6.51 2.83
CA PRO A 72 16.03 6.00 3.32
C PRO A 72 16.09 4.48 3.21
N GLN A 73 17.26 3.94 2.81
CA GLN A 73 17.45 2.51 2.57
C GLN A 73 18.20 1.84 3.73
N ASP A 74 17.80 0.61 4.04
CA ASP A 74 18.50 -0.33 4.92
C ASP A 74 18.80 0.23 6.32
N ARG A 75 17.94 1.11 6.81
CA ARG A 75 17.97 1.64 8.17
C ARG A 75 16.59 1.99 8.68
N VAL A 76 16.43 2.05 9.98
CA VAL A 76 15.21 2.58 10.62
C VAL A 76 15.11 4.08 10.38
N PHE A 77 13.93 4.56 10.00
CA PHE A 77 13.63 5.97 9.83
C PHE A 77 12.21 6.31 10.30
N ALA A 78 11.91 7.58 10.39
CA ALA A 78 10.60 8.12 10.74
C ALA A 78 9.98 8.91 9.57
N TRP A 79 8.72 9.30 9.69
CA TRP A 79 7.99 9.99 8.62
C TRP A 79 8.57 11.37 8.26
N ASP A 80 9.29 12.02 9.17
CA ASP A 80 9.95 13.31 8.89
C ASP A 80 11.17 13.19 7.96
N GLU A 81 11.62 11.97 7.68
CA GLU A 81 12.77 11.68 6.83
C GLU A 81 12.39 11.26 5.39
N ILE A 82 11.11 11.17 5.06
CA ILE A 82 10.67 10.79 3.70
C ILE A 82 10.81 11.95 2.72
N GLY A 83 11.02 11.60 1.44
CA GLY A 83 10.97 12.52 0.32
C GLY A 83 9.54 12.73 -0.21
N HIS A 84 9.44 13.45 -1.32
CA HIS A 84 8.18 13.65 -2.03
C HIS A 84 7.83 12.42 -2.87
N PHE A 85 6.60 11.93 -2.74
CA PHE A 85 6.07 10.82 -3.55
C PHE A 85 5.47 11.36 -4.85
N PRO A 86 6.04 11.03 -6.03
CA PRO A 86 5.36 11.31 -7.30
C PRO A 86 4.09 10.45 -7.43
N PRO A 87 3.10 10.88 -8.21
CA PRO A 87 1.81 10.19 -8.34
C PRO A 87 1.92 8.72 -8.78
N SER A 88 2.97 8.35 -9.49
CA SER A 88 3.23 6.99 -9.98
C SER A 88 3.88 6.05 -8.95
N GLN A 89 4.26 6.55 -7.78
CA GLN A 89 5.03 5.81 -6.78
C GLN A 89 4.37 5.81 -5.40
N ASN A 90 3.04 5.71 -5.37
CA ASN A 90 2.30 5.61 -4.11
C ASN A 90 2.60 4.30 -3.38
N ILE A 91 2.45 4.32 -2.06
CA ILE A 91 2.55 3.13 -1.21
C ILE A 91 1.29 2.28 -1.44
N LEU A 92 1.46 1.09 -1.98
CA LEU A 92 0.38 0.14 -2.27
C LEU A 92 0.46 -1.10 -1.37
N MET A 93 -0.57 -1.93 -1.40
CA MET A 93 -0.61 -3.20 -0.68
C MET A 93 0.58 -4.12 -1.05
N HIS A 94 1.02 -4.04 -2.30
CA HIS A 94 2.19 -4.78 -2.80
C HIS A 94 3.49 -4.38 -2.10
N THR A 95 3.58 -3.13 -1.64
CA THR A 95 4.77 -2.52 -1.04
C THR A 95 4.94 -2.91 0.43
N VAL A 96 3.84 -3.02 1.19
CA VAL A 96 3.85 -3.00 2.66
C VAL A 96 3.96 -4.39 3.29
N ILE A 97 4.73 -4.46 4.36
CA ILE A 97 4.75 -5.55 5.35
C ILE A 97 4.58 -4.88 6.71
N TYR A 98 3.40 -5.00 7.30
CA TYR A 98 3.08 -4.39 8.58
C TYR A 98 3.45 -5.30 9.75
N ARG A 99 3.91 -4.72 10.85
CA ARG A 99 3.86 -5.42 12.13
C ARG A 99 2.40 -5.72 12.46
N THR A 100 2.09 -6.97 12.72
CA THR A 100 0.70 -7.46 12.86
C THR A 100 -0.09 -6.67 13.90
N GLN A 101 0.56 -6.29 15.01
CA GLN A 101 -0.07 -5.52 16.07
C GLN A 101 -0.52 -4.12 15.61
N ILE A 102 0.23 -3.48 14.70
CA ILE A 102 -0.16 -2.19 14.10
C ILE A 102 -1.51 -2.30 13.37
N LEU A 103 -1.72 -3.37 12.60
CA LEU A 103 -3.00 -3.62 11.93
C LEU A 103 -4.15 -3.77 12.92
N ARG A 104 -3.92 -4.46 14.04
CA ARG A 104 -4.91 -4.63 15.10
C ARG A 104 -5.20 -3.32 15.82
N ASP A 105 -4.17 -2.59 16.21
CA ASP A 105 -4.29 -1.30 16.92
C ASP A 105 -4.96 -0.21 16.06
N SER A 106 -4.84 -0.30 14.74
CA SER A 106 -5.49 0.63 13.81
C SER A 106 -7.02 0.50 13.77
N GLY A 107 -7.56 -0.57 14.32
CA GLY A 107 -8.99 -0.86 14.22
C GLY A 107 -9.46 -1.20 12.81
N LEU A 108 -8.52 -1.58 11.93
CA LEU A 108 -8.80 -1.89 10.53
C LEU A 108 -9.84 -3.00 10.37
N GLU A 109 -10.93 -2.69 9.71
CA GLU A 109 -11.97 -3.63 9.30
C GLU A 109 -12.37 -3.33 7.85
N LEU A 110 -11.95 -4.19 6.94
CA LEU A 110 -12.26 -4.02 5.52
C LEU A 110 -13.71 -4.39 5.25
N PRO A 111 -14.48 -3.59 4.48
CA PRO A 111 -15.84 -3.92 4.10
C PRO A 111 -15.89 -5.20 3.26
N LYS A 112 -16.90 -6.03 3.52
CA LYS A 112 -17.10 -7.29 2.79
C LYS A 112 -17.62 -7.02 1.38
N HIS A 113 -17.24 -7.89 0.44
CA HIS A 113 -17.73 -7.85 -0.95
C HIS A 113 -17.55 -6.46 -1.61
N THR A 114 -16.44 -5.80 -1.31
CA THR A 114 -16.12 -4.47 -1.83
C THR A 114 -14.74 -4.53 -2.48
N PHE A 115 -14.63 -3.99 -3.69
CA PHE A 115 -13.36 -3.81 -4.38
C PHE A 115 -12.60 -2.58 -3.85
N TYR A 116 -11.33 -2.47 -4.13
CA TYR A 116 -10.44 -1.34 -3.77
C TYR A 116 -10.19 -1.18 -2.26
N VAL A 117 -10.50 -2.20 -1.48
CA VAL A 117 -10.27 -2.20 -0.01
C VAL A 117 -8.78 -2.25 0.36
N ASP A 118 -7.93 -2.65 -0.57
CA ASP A 118 -6.47 -2.56 -0.50
C ASP A 118 -6.00 -1.15 -0.16
N ASN A 119 -6.68 -0.12 -0.67
CA ASN A 119 -6.40 1.28 -0.32
C ASN A 119 -6.63 1.55 1.18
N VAL A 120 -7.69 1.05 1.77
CA VAL A 120 -7.97 1.18 3.22
C VAL A 120 -6.91 0.43 4.02
N PHE A 121 -6.56 -0.79 3.59
CA PHE A 121 -5.56 -1.62 4.24
C PHE A 121 -4.20 -0.92 4.36
N VAL A 122 -3.79 -0.21 3.33
CA VAL A 122 -2.52 0.54 3.34
C VAL A 122 -2.64 1.84 4.11
N TYR A 123 -3.69 2.60 3.86
CA TYR A 123 -3.83 3.99 4.32
C TYR A 123 -4.06 4.12 5.82
N GLN A 124 -5.01 3.35 6.36
CA GLN A 124 -5.46 3.53 7.75
C GLN A 124 -4.37 3.29 8.79
N PRO A 125 -3.47 2.30 8.67
CA PRO A 125 -2.44 2.04 9.67
C PRO A 125 -1.25 2.99 9.63
N LEU A 126 -1.03 3.75 8.56
CA LEU A 126 0.19 4.55 8.37
C LEU A 126 0.53 5.47 9.54
N PRO A 127 -0.43 6.23 10.13
CA PRO A 127 -0.11 7.12 11.24
C PRO A 127 0.34 6.43 12.53
N LEU A 128 0.03 5.14 12.70
CA LEU A 128 0.45 4.35 13.85
C LEU A 128 1.88 3.83 13.71
N CYS A 129 2.42 3.84 12.50
CA CYS A 129 3.78 3.42 12.22
C CYS A 129 4.75 4.55 12.59
N GLN A 130 5.63 4.32 13.57
CA GLN A 130 6.65 5.27 14.00
C GLN A 130 8.05 4.87 13.54
N ARG A 131 8.30 3.57 13.40
CA ARG A 131 9.58 2.99 13.01
C ARG A 131 9.40 2.31 11.66
N LEU A 132 10.01 2.91 10.64
CA LEU A 132 9.91 2.50 9.24
C LEU A 132 11.23 1.93 8.75
N TYR A 133 11.16 1.07 7.74
CA TYR A 133 12.33 0.51 7.08
C TYR A 133 12.02 0.30 5.60
N TYR A 134 12.98 0.56 4.72
CA TYR A 134 12.84 0.31 3.30
C TYR A 134 14.01 -0.50 2.76
N MET A 135 13.70 -1.54 2.01
CA MET A 135 14.65 -2.33 1.23
C MET A 135 14.41 -2.08 -0.26
N ASP A 136 15.44 -1.65 -0.99
CA ASP A 136 15.40 -1.54 -2.46
C ASP A 136 15.52 -2.94 -3.08
N ILE A 137 14.47 -3.73 -2.92
CA ILE A 137 14.40 -5.12 -3.38
C ILE A 137 13.05 -5.41 -4.03
N ASP A 138 13.05 -6.08 -5.17
CA ASP A 138 11.89 -6.37 -6.00
C ASP A 138 11.17 -7.62 -5.49
N LEU A 139 10.42 -7.47 -4.40
CA LEU A 139 9.80 -8.58 -3.69
C LEU A 139 8.51 -9.07 -4.34
N TYR A 140 7.59 -8.15 -4.61
CA TYR A 140 6.23 -8.49 -5.05
C TYR A 140 6.14 -8.47 -6.57
N ARG A 141 5.59 -9.53 -7.14
CA ARG A 141 5.36 -9.68 -8.58
C ARG A 141 3.88 -9.59 -8.86
N TYR A 142 3.45 -8.48 -9.45
CA TYR A 142 2.07 -8.20 -9.80
C TYR A 142 1.77 -8.63 -11.23
N PHE A 143 0.90 -9.64 -11.37
CA PHE A 143 0.53 -10.17 -12.67
C PHE A 143 -0.39 -9.21 -13.43
N ILE A 144 -0.02 -8.85 -14.66
CA ILE A 144 -0.88 -8.08 -15.59
C ILE A 144 -1.09 -8.90 -16.87
N GLY A 145 -2.34 -8.95 -17.34
CA GLY A 145 -2.69 -9.63 -18.60
C GLY A 145 -4.06 -10.28 -18.63
N ARG A 146 -4.89 -10.04 -17.60
CA ARG A 146 -6.28 -10.55 -17.58
C ARG A 146 -7.28 -9.42 -17.88
N ASP A 147 -8.26 -9.70 -18.71
CA ASP A 147 -9.30 -8.73 -19.10
C ASP A 147 -10.25 -8.34 -17.96
N ASP A 148 -10.35 -9.19 -16.92
CA ASP A 148 -11.24 -8.97 -15.76
C ASP A 148 -10.56 -8.26 -14.59
N GLN A 149 -9.32 -7.81 -14.76
CA GLN A 149 -8.59 -7.09 -13.70
C GLN A 149 -9.29 -5.78 -13.30
N SER A 150 -9.27 -5.49 -12.01
CA SER A 150 -9.94 -4.32 -11.43
C SER A 150 -9.41 -2.98 -11.93
N VAL A 151 -8.22 -2.96 -12.53
CA VAL A 151 -7.59 -1.78 -13.14
C VAL A 151 -8.10 -1.45 -14.55
N ASN A 152 -8.90 -2.32 -15.17
CA ASN A 152 -9.50 -2.03 -16.47
C ASN A 152 -10.56 -0.93 -16.36
N GLU A 153 -10.49 0.09 -17.21
CA GLU A 153 -11.37 1.27 -17.19
C GLU A 153 -12.86 0.88 -17.21
N SER A 154 -13.27 -0.05 -18.06
CA SER A 154 -14.65 -0.52 -18.15
C SER A 154 -15.15 -1.20 -16.86
N VAL A 155 -14.26 -1.82 -16.11
CA VAL A 155 -14.55 -2.44 -14.82
C VAL A 155 -14.63 -1.37 -13.73
N MET A 156 -13.73 -0.38 -13.76
CA MET A 156 -13.70 0.75 -12.82
C MET A 156 -14.98 1.58 -12.89
N VAL A 157 -15.46 1.90 -14.10
CA VAL A 157 -16.72 2.65 -14.30
C VAL A 157 -17.91 1.92 -13.68
N LYS A 158 -17.99 0.60 -13.82
CA LYS A 158 -19.08 -0.22 -13.24
C LYS A 158 -19.02 -0.30 -11.69
N ARG A 159 -17.86 0.05 -11.08
CA ARG A 159 -17.62 -0.08 -9.64
C ARG A 159 -17.40 1.26 -8.94
N VAL A 160 -17.82 2.34 -9.58
CA VAL A 160 -17.61 3.70 -9.06
C VAL A 160 -18.23 3.89 -7.67
N ASP A 161 -19.40 3.29 -7.42
CA ASP A 161 -20.04 3.37 -6.10
C ASP A 161 -19.21 2.72 -5.00
N GLN A 162 -18.53 1.62 -5.32
CA GLN A 162 -17.64 0.96 -4.36
C GLN A 162 -16.40 1.79 -4.09
N GLN A 163 -15.86 2.43 -5.12
CA GLN A 163 -14.73 3.34 -4.97
C GLN A 163 -15.09 4.56 -4.12
N LEU A 164 -16.25 5.17 -4.33
CA LEU A 164 -16.74 6.28 -3.52
C LEU A 164 -16.92 5.85 -2.06
N ARG A 165 -17.45 4.65 -1.83
CA ARG A 165 -17.59 4.07 -0.49
C ARG A 165 -16.23 3.89 0.19
N VAL A 166 -15.25 3.33 -0.52
CA VAL A 166 -13.89 3.13 -0.01
C VAL A 166 -13.21 4.46 0.30
N THR A 167 -13.32 5.44 -0.59
CA THR A 167 -12.77 6.78 -0.39
C THR A 167 -13.36 7.44 0.84
N LYS A 168 -14.70 7.33 1.05
CA LYS A 168 -15.35 7.84 2.26
C LYS A 168 -14.82 7.16 3.52
N ILE A 169 -14.66 5.84 3.50
CA ILE A 169 -14.06 5.09 4.63
C ILE A 169 -12.67 5.63 4.96
N MET A 170 -11.84 5.88 3.94
CA MET A 170 -10.48 6.42 4.14
C MET A 170 -10.51 7.82 4.77
N ILE A 171 -11.40 8.70 4.31
CA ILE A 171 -11.57 10.05 4.86
C ILE A 171 -11.99 9.97 6.33
N ASP A 172 -12.95 9.11 6.65
CA ASP A 172 -13.49 8.96 8.01
C ASP A 172 -12.49 8.25 8.96
N ALA A 173 -11.57 7.41 8.43
CA ALA A 173 -10.67 6.60 9.22
C ALA A 173 -9.53 7.38 9.89
N VAL A 174 -9.09 8.48 9.29
CA VAL A 174 -7.94 9.27 9.77
C VAL A 174 -8.27 10.75 9.71
N ASP A 175 -8.23 11.41 10.87
CA ASP A 175 -8.24 12.87 10.93
C ASP A 175 -6.84 13.41 10.64
N LEU A 176 -6.60 13.81 9.39
CA LEU A 176 -5.30 14.30 8.93
C LEU A 176 -4.86 15.58 9.65
N TYR A 177 -5.82 16.41 10.09
CA TYR A 177 -5.51 17.65 10.81
C TYR A 177 -5.06 17.41 12.25
N ALA A 178 -5.44 16.26 12.83
CA ALA A 178 -5.02 15.86 14.17
C ALA A 178 -3.64 15.21 14.23
N LEU A 179 -3.01 14.90 13.09
CA LEU A 179 -1.68 14.30 13.07
C LEU A 179 -0.63 15.27 13.64
N PRO A 180 0.33 14.76 14.44
CA PRO A 180 1.37 15.60 15.03
C PRO A 180 2.29 16.22 13.99
N GLU A 181 2.99 17.29 14.35
CA GLU A 181 3.91 18.01 13.46
C GLU A 181 5.05 17.11 12.94
N SER A 182 5.49 16.13 13.74
CA SER A 182 6.47 15.12 13.31
C SER A 182 5.99 14.26 12.14
N GLN A 183 4.69 14.22 11.88
CA GLN A 183 4.06 13.50 10.76
C GLN A 183 3.53 14.43 9.66
N LYS A 184 3.98 15.67 9.59
CA LYS A 184 3.49 16.62 8.56
C LYS A 184 3.77 16.14 7.13
N LYS A 185 4.89 15.46 6.89
CA LYS A 185 5.20 14.88 5.57
C LYS A 185 4.29 13.69 5.25
N LEU A 186 3.97 12.85 6.22
CA LEU A 186 2.97 11.80 6.08
C LEU A 186 1.59 12.39 5.80
N ARG A 187 1.17 13.42 6.53
CA ARG A 187 -0.09 14.12 6.30
C ARG A 187 -0.20 14.63 4.87
N ALA A 188 0.86 15.27 4.36
CA ALA A 188 0.90 15.76 2.98
C ALA A 188 0.78 14.61 1.98
N TYR A 189 1.49 13.51 2.19
CA TYR A 189 1.37 12.31 1.37
C TYR A 189 -0.05 11.74 1.38
N MET A 190 -0.64 11.55 2.55
CA MET A 190 -1.98 10.99 2.70
C MET A 190 -3.05 11.90 2.08
N PHE A 191 -2.93 13.21 2.23
CA PHE A 191 -3.81 14.19 1.60
C PHE A 191 -3.72 14.13 0.07
N ASN A 192 -2.51 14.09 -0.47
CA ASN A 192 -2.28 13.99 -1.92
C ASN A 192 -2.84 12.66 -2.48
N TYR A 193 -2.70 11.58 -1.74
CA TYR A 193 -3.24 10.28 -2.13
C TYR A 193 -4.78 10.29 -2.20
N LEU A 194 -5.46 10.83 -1.18
CA LEU A 194 -6.91 11.03 -1.18
C LEU A 194 -7.36 11.93 -2.33
N SER A 195 -6.66 13.04 -2.55
CA SER A 195 -6.97 13.98 -3.63
C SER A 195 -6.86 13.33 -5.01
N MET A 196 -5.83 12.52 -5.21
CA MET A 196 -5.65 11.75 -6.44
C MET A 196 -6.79 10.75 -6.66
N ILE A 197 -7.18 9.99 -5.65
CA ILE A 197 -8.30 9.06 -5.72
C ILE A 197 -9.60 9.79 -6.06
N CYS A 198 -9.88 10.92 -5.42
CA CYS A 198 -11.06 11.73 -5.71
C CYS A 198 -11.06 12.25 -7.15
N LEU A 199 -9.92 12.74 -7.65
CA LEU A 199 -9.79 13.26 -9.01
C LEU A 199 -9.96 12.19 -10.09
N LEU A 200 -9.47 10.98 -9.87
CA LEU A 200 -9.62 9.86 -10.82
C LEU A 200 -11.09 9.55 -11.13
N TYR A 201 -12.01 9.78 -10.17
CA TYR A 201 -13.44 9.45 -10.29
C TYR A 201 -14.32 10.66 -10.56
N THR A 202 -13.80 11.89 -10.46
CA THR A 202 -14.53 13.13 -10.72
C THR A 202 -14.14 13.81 -12.03
N SER A 203 -13.02 13.40 -12.63
CA SER A 203 -12.63 13.92 -13.95
C SER A 203 -13.54 13.35 -15.04
N PRO A 204 -14.11 14.21 -15.93
CA PRO A 204 -14.88 13.73 -17.07
C PRO A 204 -14.01 12.84 -17.96
N SER A 205 -14.60 11.72 -18.42
CA SER A 205 -13.97 10.84 -19.39
C SER A 205 -13.44 11.62 -20.60
N PRO A 206 -12.33 11.21 -21.23
CA PRO A 206 -11.90 11.81 -22.49
C PRO A 206 -13.00 11.88 -23.57
N ARG A 207 -14.01 11.01 -23.48
CA ARG A 207 -15.19 11.05 -24.37
C ARG A 207 -16.13 12.23 -24.09
N ASP A 208 -16.15 12.75 -22.87
CA ASP A 208 -17.01 13.89 -22.50
C ASP A 208 -16.37 15.24 -22.86
N ARG A 209 -15.11 15.25 -23.33
CA ARG A 209 -14.40 16.46 -23.81
C ARG A 209 -14.57 16.72 -25.31
N SER A 210 -15.32 15.87 -26.00
CA SER A 210 -15.54 15.97 -27.46
C SER A 210 -16.95 16.50 -27.81
N VAL A 211 -17.46 17.50 -27.06
CA VAL A 211 -18.63 18.29 -27.43
C VAL A 211 -18.21 19.75 -27.61
#